data_df61165518b63f2200f79bee4f056c06
#
_entry.id   df61165518b63f2200f79bee4f056c06
#
_cell.length_a   1.000
_cell.length_b   1.000
_cell.length_c   1.000
_cell.angle_alpha   90.00
_cell.angle_beta   90.00
_cell.angle_gamma   90.00
#
_symmetry.space_group_name_H-M   'P 1'
#
loop_
_entity.id
_entity.type
_entity.pdbx_description
1 polymer ?
#
loop_
_entity_poly.entity_id
_entity_poly.type
_entity_poly.pdbx_seq_one_letter_code
_entity_poly.pdbx_strand_id
1 'polypeptide(L)'
;MKEPKVAIYIRLSMADEDTRRSKEESDSVQHQRLLIHEFLNRHPELKDAPRTEFVDDGFTGTNTNRPAFQNMMKKFRSGELNVLVTKDFSRAMRDYTEMGNYLECVFPFLGVRYISINDGYDSNDYKGVTSGMDVVIRNIVYASYSKDLSVKTTTAKLQMMKQGKYVGSIAPYGYQFHPTLRNKLAIDPESASVVRRIFDLALAGKKTRQIAEILNIDGCLLYTSDA
;
A
#
# COMPACT_ATOMS: atom_id res chain seq x y z
N MET A 1 -27.99 1.06 24.11
CA MET A 1 -26.97 0.52 23.14
C MET A 1 -26.55 -0.85 23.68
N LYS A 2 -26.30 -1.84 22.82
CA LYS A 2 -25.74 -3.12 23.30
C LYS A 2 -24.33 -2.89 23.85
N GLU A 3 -23.95 -3.59 24.91
CA GLU A 3 -22.58 -3.56 25.42
C GLU A 3 -21.59 -3.96 24.33
N PRO A 4 -20.46 -3.25 24.17
CA PRO A 4 -19.49 -3.57 23.13
C PRO A 4 -18.79 -4.90 23.44
N LYS A 5 -18.72 -5.76 22.44
CA LYS A 5 -17.98 -7.02 22.42
C LYS A 5 -17.09 -7.03 21.20
N VAL A 6 -15.80 -6.88 21.43
CA VAL A 6 -14.83 -6.53 20.39
C VAL A 6 -14.20 -7.76 19.75
N ALA A 7 -14.25 -7.83 18.43
CA ALA A 7 -13.39 -8.68 17.61
C ALA A 7 -12.17 -7.88 17.16
N ILE A 8 -11.00 -8.36 17.44
CA ILE A 8 -9.73 -7.88 16.89
C ILE A 8 -9.36 -8.80 15.74
N TYR A 9 -9.28 -8.26 14.52
CA TYR A 9 -8.88 -9.07 13.38
C TYR A 9 -7.52 -8.64 12.85
N ILE A 10 -6.60 -9.61 12.78
CA ILE A 10 -5.21 -9.43 12.37
C ILE A 10 -4.92 -10.34 11.17
N ARG A 11 -4.24 -9.81 10.16
CA ARG A 11 -3.85 -10.56 8.98
C ARG A 11 -2.47 -10.15 8.50
N LEU A 12 -1.64 -11.13 8.14
CA LEU A 12 -0.38 -10.86 7.44
C LEU A 12 -0.62 -10.35 6.02
N SER A 13 0.30 -9.50 5.57
CA SER A 13 0.34 -9.07 4.16
C SER A 13 1.24 -10.01 3.36
N MET A 14 0.95 -10.20 2.06
CA MET A 14 1.83 -10.95 1.16
C MET A 14 3.24 -10.34 1.06
N ALA A 15 3.39 -9.04 1.34
CA ALA A 15 4.70 -8.38 1.35
C ALA A 15 5.56 -8.76 2.57
N ASP A 16 4.94 -9.25 3.64
CA ASP A 16 5.63 -9.68 4.87
C ASP A 16 6.04 -11.17 4.81
N GLU A 17 5.63 -11.91 3.76
CA GLU A 17 5.92 -13.34 3.58
C GLU A 17 7.40 -13.63 3.24
N ASP A 18 8.11 -12.69 2.60
CA ASP A 18 9.50 -12.88 2.17
C ASP A 18 10.53 -12.90 3.33
N THR A 19 10.11 -12.60 4.57
CA THR A 19 10.99 -12.56 5.76
C THR A 19 10.90 -13.79 6.64
N ARG A 20 10.14 -14.82 6.28
CA ARG A 20 9.94 -16.02 7.09
C ARG A 20 11.16 -16.96 7.09
N ARG A 21 12.01 -16.84 8.09
CA ARG A 21 12.97 -17.89 8.47
C ARG A 21 12.90 -18.36 9.94
N SER A 22 11.96 -17.87 10.75
CA SER A 22 11.79 -18.33 12.14
C SER A 22 10.35 -18.67 12.47
N LYS A 23 10.17 -19.66 13.37
CA LYS A 23 8.88 -20.15 13.88
C LYS A 23 8.20 -19.19 14.88
N GLU A 24 8.71 -17.98 15.05
CA GLU A 24 8.14 -16.96 15.92
C GLU A 24 7.07 -16.17 15.18
N GLU A 25 6.05 -15.76 15.92
CA GLU A 25 4.97 -14.90 15.41
C GLU A 25 5.59 -13.69 14.71
N SER A 26 5.17 -13.42 13.48
CA SER A 26 5.74 -12.34 12.66
C SER A 26 5.65 -10.99 13.40
N ASP A 27 6.74 -10.22 13.41
CA ASP A 27 6.78 -8.86 13.98
C ASP A 27 5.61 -8.00 13.51
N SER A 28 5.14 -8.23 12.28
CA SER A 28 3.98 -7.54 11.72
C SER A 28 2.67 -7.85 12.46
N VAL A 29 2.47 -9.08 12.93
CA VAL A 29 1.28 -9.48 13.72
C VAL A 29 1.34 -8.84 15.10
N GLN A 30 2.50 -8.89 15.76
CA GLN A 30 2.70 -8.28 17.07
C GLN A 30 2.48 -6.76 17.04
N HIS A 31 3.01 -6.08 16.03
CA HIS A 31 2.81 -4.64 15.84
C HIS A 31 1.33 -4.27 15.60
N GLN A 32 0.59 -5.08 14.83
CA GLN A 32 -0.84 -4.87 14.64
C GLN A 32 -1.60 -5.04 15.95
N ARG A 33 -1.26 -6.09 16.72
CA ARG A 33 -1.88 -6.37 18.03
C ARG A 33 -1.66 -5.21 19.00
N LEU A 34 -0.43 -4.76 19.15
CA LEU A 34 -0.08 -3.64 20.04
C LEU A 34 -0.85 -2.36 19.66
N LEU A 35 -0.85 -2.00 18.38
CA LEU A 35 -1.57 -0.84 17.88
C LEU A 35 -3.07 -0.88 18.21
N ILE A 36 -3.71 -2.04 17.99
CA ILE A 36 -5.15 -2.18 18.23
C ILE A 36 -5.46 -2.14 19.73
N HIS A 37 -4.66 -2.81 20.56
CA HIS A 37 -4.85 -2.77 22.01
C HIS A 37 -4.64 -1.36 22.57
N GLU A 38 -3.64 -0.63 22.09
CA GLU A 38 -3.40 0.75 22.48
C GLU A 38 -4.59 1.66 22.11
N PHE A 39 -5.11 1.52 20.88
CA PHE A 39 -6.29 2.21 20.43
C PHE A 39 -7.50 1.94 21.33
N LEU A 40 -7.80 0.66 21.60
CA LEU A 40 -8.92 0.26 22.45
C LEU A 40 -8.79 0.81 23.89
N ASN A 41 -7.59 0.85 24.44
CA ASN A 41 -7.35 1.36 25.79
C ASN A 41 -7.52 2.87 25.89
N ARG A 42 -7.36 3.61 24.80
CA ARG A 42 -7.57 5.06 24.73
C ARG A 42 -9.04 5.46 24.56
N HIS A 43 -9.92 4.53 24.17
CA HIS A 43 -11.34 4.79 23.93
C HIS A 43 -12.17 4.32 25.14
N PRO A 44 -12.73 5.25 25.94
CA PRO A 44 -13.43 4.91 27.19
C PRO A 44 -14.55 3.88 27.02
N GLU A 45 -15.27 3.96 25.89
CA GLU A 45 -16.40 3.07 25.59
C GLU A 45 -15.97 1.64 25.16
N LEU A 46 -14.69 1.43 24.84
CA LEU A 46 -14.13 0.15 24.38
C LEU A 46 -13.07 -0.43 25.32
N LYS A 47 -12.61 0.38 26.29
CA LYS A 47 -11.49 0.04 27.16
C LYS A 47 -11.73 -1.25 27.95
N ASP A 48 -12.91 -1.37 28.54
CA ASP A 48 -13.28 -2.50 29.40
C ASP A 48 -14.09 -3.56 28.67
N ALA A 49 -14.27 -3.42 27.35
CA ALA A 49 -15.02 -4.36 26.54
C ALA A 49 -14.30 -5.71 26.41
N PRO A 50 -15.01 -6.85 26.49
CA PRO A 50 -14.44 -8.15 26.22
C PRO A 50 -13.92 -8.23 24.78
N ARG A 51 -12.69 -8.78 24.62
CA ARG A 51 -11.96 -8.82 23.37
C ARG A 51 -11.71 -10.25 22.93
N THR A 52 -11.93 -10.53 21.67
CA THR A 52 -11.61 -11.83 21.04
C THR A 52 -10.73 -11.57 19.83
N GLU A 53 -9.56 -12.19 19.79
CA GLU A 53 -8.64 -12.08 18.64
C GLU A 53 -8.92 -13.17 17.61
N PHE A 54 -8.77 -12.77 16.34
CA PHE A 54 -8.85 -13.62 15.16
C PHE A 54 -7.65 -13.32 14.28
N VAL A 55 -6.78 -14.32 14.10
CA VAL A 55 -5.53 -14.15 13.34
C VAL A 55 -5.55 -15.11 12.15
N ASP A 56 -5.53 -14.57 10.94
CA ASP A 56 -5.23 -15.32 9.73
C ASP A 56 -3.76 -15.09 9.38
N ASP A 57 -2.91 -15.97 9.91
CA ASP A 57 -1.48 -15.98 9.63
C ASP A 57 -1.26 -16.65 8.27
N GLY A 58 -0.83 -15.86 7.28
CA GLY A 58 -0.76 -16.18 5.86
C GLY A 58 -0.38 -17.61 5.52
N PHE A 59 -1.33 -18.37 5.11
CA PHE A 59 -1.10 -19.54 4.27
C PHE A 59 -0.89 -19.06 2.83
N THR A 60 0.16 -19.59 2.19
CA THR A 60 0.60 -19.44 0.81
C THR A 60 -0.39 -18.79 -0.17
N GLY A 61 0.11 -17.87 -0.98
CA GLY A 61 -0.59 -16.93 -1.88
C GLY A 61 -1.70 -17.43 -2.81
N THR A 62 -2.13 -18.68 -2.70
CA THR A 62 -3.23 -19.27 -3.47
C THR A 62 -4.44 -19.67 -2.62
N ASN A 63 -4.33 -19.63 -1.28
CA ASN A 63 -5.43 -20.08 -0.43
C ASN A 63 -6.34 -18.92 -0.06
N THR A 64 -7.53 -18.87 -0.69
CA THR A 64 -8.64 -17.96 -0.36
C THR A 64 -9.29 -18.28 0.98
N ASN A 65 -8.83 -19.32 1.67
CA ASN A 65 -9.42 -19.77 2.92
C ASN A 65 -8.94 -18.87 4.07
N ARG A 66 -9.89 -18.17 4.72
CA ARG A 66 -9.69 -17.28 5.88
C ARG A 66 -10.47 -17.84 7.07
N PRO A 67 -9.99 -18.91 7.71
CA PRO A 67 -10.75 -19.61 8.73
C PRO A 67 -11.06 -18.75 9.95
N ALA A 68 -10.11 -17.89 10.36
CA ALA A 68 -10.30 -16.97 11.47
C ALA A 68 -11.37 -15.90 11.12
N PHE A 69 -11.31 -15.33 9.92
CA PHE A 69 -12.32 -14.40 9.43
C PHE A 69 -13.71 -15.04 9.37
N GLN A 70 -13.81 -16.24 8.84
CA GLN A 70 -15.08 -16.95 8.77
C GLN A 70 -15.66 -17.26 10.15
N ASN A 71 -14.81 -17.66 11.10
CA ASN A 71 -15.21 -17.88 12.48
C ASN A 71 -15.69 -16.58 13.15
N MET A 72 -14.98 -15.48 12.94
CA MET A 72 -15.37 -14.15 13.39
C MET A 72 -16.75 -13.78 12.83
N MET A 73 -16.98 -13.98 11.53
CA MET A 73 -18.26 -13.68 10.89
C MET A 73 -19.42 -14.53 11.43
N LYS A 74 -19.18 -15.81 11.80
CA LYS A 74 -20.18 -16.63 12.48
C LYS A 74 -20.58 -16.01 13.83
N LYS A 75 -19.62 -15.50 14.61
CA LYS A 75 -19.86 -14.86 15.90
C LYS A 75 -20.58 -13.50 15.77
N PHE A 76 -20.35 -12.77 14.70
CA PHE A 76 -21.17 -11.58 14.39
C PHE A 76 -22.62 -11.95 14.04
N ARG A 77 -22.84 -13.01 13.24
CA ARG A 77 -24.18 -13.49 12.92
C ARG A 77 -24.95 -14.02 14.13
N SER A 78 -24.28 -14.64 15.08
CA SER A 78 -24.90 -15.11 16.34
C SER A 78 -25.13 -13.96 17.34
N GLY A 79 -24.59 -12.77 17.10
CA GLY A 79 -24.67 -11.64 18.02
C GLY A 79 -23.74 -11.74 19.25
N GLU A 80 -22.81 -12.70 19.24
CA GLU A 80 -21.80 -12.83 20.29
C GLU A 80 -20.82 -11.65 20.27
N LEU A 81 -20.57 -11.07 19.10
CA LEU A 81 -19.70 -9.92 18.86
C LEU A 81 -20.48 -8.82 18.13
N ASN A 82 -20.09 -7.56 18.34
CA ASN A 82 -20.77 -6.41 17.73
C ASN A 82 -19.83 -5.27 17.33
N VAL A 83 -18.52 -5.38 17.60
CA VAL A 83 -17.52 -4.41 17.18
C VAL A 83 -16.37 -5.12 16.49
N LEU A 84 -15.99 -4.69 15.30
CA LEU A 84 -14.80 -5.16 14.57
C LEU A 84 -13.75 -4.05 14.58
N VAL A 85 -12.52 -4.38 14.94
CA VAL A 85 -11.38 -3.46 14.88
C VAL A 85 -10.25 -4.09 14.08
N THR A 86 -9.73 -3.32 13.11
CA THR A 86 -8.56 -3.71 12.31
C THR A 86 -7.56 -2.55 12.26
N LYS A 87 -6.31 -2.86 11.90
CA LYS A 87 -5.29 -1.83 11.68
C LYS A 87 -5.67 -0.91 10.51
N ASP A 88 -6.06 -1.48 9.39
CA ASP A 88 -6.45 -0.80 8.16
C ASP A 88 -7.45 -1.66 7.35
N PHE A 89 -8.10 -1.05 6.35
CA PHE A 89 -9.06 -1.75 5.49
C PHE A 89 -8.48 -2.98 4.79
N SER A 90 -7.20 -2.91 4.40
CA SER A 90 -6.56 -4.01 3.68
C SER A 90 -6.44 -5.28 4.52
N ARG A 91 -6.47 -5.16 5.85
CA ARG A 91 -6.47 -6.31 6.77
C ARG A 91 -7.84 -6.97 6.83
N ALA A 92 -8.90 -6.19 6.83
CA ALA A 92 -10.27 -6.74 6.85
C ALA A 92 -10.62 -7.45 5.55
N MET A 93 -10.40 -6.81 4.41
CA MET A 93 -10.78 -7.33 3.09
C MET A 93 -9.59 -7.30 2.13
N ARG A 94 -9.60 -8.23 1.16
CA ARG A 94 -8.56 -8.30 0.10
C ARG A 94 -8.94 -7.44 -1.10
N ASP A 95 -10.23 -7.33 -1.35
CA ASP A 95 -10.82 -6.63 -2.48
C ASP A 95 -11.64 -5.44 -1.97
N TYR A 96 -11.51 -4.31 -2.62
CA TYR A 96 -12.23 -3.08 -2.29
C TYR A 96 -13.70 -3.15 -2.65
N THR A 97 -14.06 -3.95 -3.65
CA THR A 97 -15.48 -4.22 -3.99
C THR A 97 -16.14 -5.02 -2.87
N GLU A 98 -15.44 -6.04 -2.36
CA GLU A 98 -15.86 -6.81 -1.20
C GLU A 98 -15.99 -5.93 0.03
N MET A 99 -15.01 -5.03 0.27
CA MET A 99 -15.05 -4.06 1.36
C MET A 99 -16.28 -3.17 1.29
N GLY A 100 -16.58 -2.59 0.12
CA GLY A 100 -17.77 -1.76 -0.08
C GLY A 100 -19.05 -2.51 0.32
N ASN A 101 -19.22 -3.75 -0.14
CA ASN A 101 -20.38 -4.57 0.22
C ASN A 101 -20.48 -4.84 1.74
N TYR A 102 -19.35 -5.10 2.40
CA TYR A 102 -19.36 -5.28 3.87
C TYR A 102 -19.72 -4.00 4.60
N LEU A 103 -19.19 -2.85 4.20
CA LEU A 103 -19.47 -1.57 4.85
C LEU A 103 -20.90 -1.08 4.61
N GLU A 104 -21.41 -1.24 3.38
CA GLU A 104 -22.72 -0.73 2.97
C GLU A 104 -23.87 -1.67 3.37
N CYS A 105 -23.63 -2.98 3.34
CA CYS A 105 -24.71 -3.97 3.51
C CYS A 105 -24.50 -4.88 4.72
N VAL A 106 -23.37 -5.59 4.78
CA VAL A 106 -23.23 -6.73 5.72
C VAL A 106 -23.10 -6.26 7.16
N PHE A 107 -22.18 -5.33 7.45
CA PHE A 107 -21.97 -4.84 8.83
C PHE A 107 -23.17 -4.05 9.35
N PRO A 108 -23.79 -3.13 8.58
CA PRO A 108 -25.03 -2.47 9.02
C PRO A 108 -26.17 -3.45 9.29
N PHE A 109 -26.39 -4.45 8.42
CA PHE A 109 -27.41 -5.47 8.60
C PHE A 109 -27.20 -6.29 9.88
N LEU A 110 -25.94 -6.64 10.20
CA LEU A 110 -25.58 -7.38 11.42
C LEU A 110 -25.49 -6.49 12.66
N GLY A 111 -25.63 -5.17 12.51
CA GLY A 111 -25.44 -4.20 13.61
C GLY A 111 -24.02 -4.16 14.15
N VAL A 112 -23.03 -4.42 13.29
CA VAL A 112 -21.60 -4.41 13.63
C VAL A 112 -21.04 -3.01 13.44
N ARG A 113 -20.41 -2.46 14.50
CA ARG A 113 -19.56 -1.28 14.40
C ARG A 113 -18.21 -1.70 13.84
N TYR A 114 -17.76 -1.10 12.76
CA TYR A 114 -16.45 -1.36 12.19
C TYR A 114 -15.54 -0.15 12.37
N ILE A 115 -14.31 -0.40 12.87
CA ILE A 115 -13.27 0.61 13.10
C ILE A 115 -12.01 0.18 12.35
N SER A 116 -11.50 1.08 11.50
CA SER A 116 -10.21 0.96 10.83
C SER A 116 -9.29 2.07 11.31
N ILE A 117 -8.24 1.71 12.08
CA ILE A 117 -7.44 2.68 12.86
C ILE A 117 -6.66 3.62 11.95
N ASN A 118 -5.84 3.07 11.04
CA ASN A 118 -4.97 3.86 10.17
C ASN A 118 -5.72 4.65 9.10
N ASP A 119 -6.94 4.20 8.76
CA ASP A 119 -7.80 4.88 7.81
C ASP A 119 -8.67 5.95 8.47
N GLY A 120 -8.63 6.06 9.82
CA GLY A 120 -9.44 7.02 10.59
C GLY A 120 -10.93 6.78 10.42
N TYR A 121 -11.36 5.53 10.20
CA TYR A 121 -12.75 5.19 9.94
C TYR A 121 -13.42 4.55 11.15
N ASP A 122 -14.59 5.08 11.51
CA ASP A 122 -15.53 4.47 12.45
C ASP A 122 -16.94 4.52 11.88
N SER A 123 -17.57 3.37 11.71
CA SER A 123 -18.94 3.31 11.17
C SER A 123 -20.00 4.02 12.02
N ASN A 124 -19.70 4.31 13.29
CA ASN A 124 -20.62 5.08 14.14
C ASN A 124 -20.72 6.56 13.72
N ASP A 125 -19.65 7.13 13.15
CA ASP A 125 -19.62 8.53 12.71
C ASP A 125 -20.54 8.78 11.52
N TYR A 126 -20.97 7.71 10.85
CA TYR A 126 -21.82 7.77 9.67
C TYR A 126 -23.26 7.27 9.92
N LYS A 127 -23.61 6.94 11.17
CA LYS A 127 -24.98 6.52 11.50
C LYS A 127 -25.98 7.66 11.32
N GLY A 128 -27.01 7.40 10.53
CA GLY A 128 -28.09 8.39 10.28
C GLY A 128 -27.85 9.30 9.08
N VAL A 129 -26.74 9.18 8.37
CA VAL A 129 -26.49 9.89 7.11
C VAL A 129 -27.10 9.08 5.98
N THR A 130 -28.35 9.37 5.60
CA THR A 130 -29.10 8.61 4.60
C THR A 130 -28.81 9.02 3.14
N SER A 131 -28.20 10.17 2.91
CA SER A 131 -27.86 10.63 1.58
C SER A 131 -26.37 10.91 1.46
N GLY A 132 -25.68 10.18 0.60
CA GLY A 132 -24.26 10.35 0.31
C GLY A 132 -23.30 9.43 1.05
N MET A 133 -23.81 8.52 1.90
CA MET A 133 -22.96 7.58 2.65
C MET A 133 -22.19 6.65 1.69
N ASP A 134 -22.82 6.12 0.66
CA ASP A 134 -22.18 5.35 -0.39
C ASP A 134 -21.08 6.14 -1.12
N VAL A 135 -21.24 7.43 -1.31
CA VAL A 135 -20.20 8.29 -1.90
C VAL A 135 -19.01 8.45 -0.96
N VAL A 136 -19.27 8.67 0.33
CA VAL A 136 -18.20 8.81 1.35
C VAL A 136 -17.44 7.50 1.50
N ILE A 137 -18.14 6.36 1.63
CA ILE A 137 -17.53 5.03 1.72
C ILE A 137 -16.75 4.71 0.46
N ARG A 138 -17.30 4.95 -0.73
CA ARG A 138 -16.57 4.77 -1.99
C ARG A 138 -15.31 5.63 -2.05
N ASN A 139 -15.39 6.89 -1.65
CA ASN A 139 -14.23 7.78 -1.64
C ASN A 139 -13.14 7.30 -0.68
N ILE A 140 -13.49 6.83 0.52
CA ILE A 140 -12.55 6.25 1.49
C ILE A 140 -11.93 4.98 0.91
N VAL A 141 -12.73 4.08 0.33
CA VAL A 141 -12.28 2.85 -0.31
C VAL A 141 -11.34 3.14 -1.48
N TYR A 142 -11.68 4.09 -2.36
CA TYR A 142 -10.82 4.49 -3.50
C TYR A 142 -9.53 5.17 -3.04
N ALA A 143 -9.57 6.01 -2.00
CA ALA A 143 -8.38 6.63 -1.43
C ALA A 143 -7.42 5.59 -0.84
N SER A 144 -7.96 4.62 -0.09
CA SER A 144 -7.19 3.51 0.48
C SER A 144 -6.59 2.62 -0.62
N TYR A 145 -7.34 2.36 -1.70
CA TYR A 145 -6.84 1.63 -2.88
C TYR A 145 -5.65 2.33 -3.53
N SER A 146 -5.78 3.62 -3.81
CA SER A 146 -4.71 4.40 -4.43
C SER A 146 -3.43 4.40 -3.58
N LYS A 147 -3.57 4.54 -2.26
CA LYS A 147 -2.45 4.50 -1.31
C LYS A 147 -1.78 3.12 -1.29
N ASP A 148 -2.55 2.05 -1.19
CA ASP A 148 -2.04 0.67 -1.17
C ASP A 148 -1.34 0.31 -2.51
N LEU A 149 -1.94 0.69 -3.64
CA LEU A 149 -1.33 0.50 -4.96
C LEU A 149 -0.02 1.28 -5.10
N SER A 150 0.04 2.52 -4.60
CA SER A 150 1.26 3.33 -4.58
C SER A 150 2.36 2.67 -3.77
N VAL A 151 2.06 2.18 -2.57
CA VAL A 151 3.03 1.47 -1.72
C VAL A 151 3.53 0.19 -2.40
N LYS A 152 2.63 -0.64 -2.94
CA LYS A 152 3.00 -1.88 -3.65
C LYS A 152 3.87 -1.60 -4.87
N THR A 153 3.50 -0.61 -5.67
CA THR A 153 4.26 -0.22 -6.87
C THR A 153 5.64 0.31 -6.50
N THR A 154 5.73 1.15 -5.47
CA THR A 154 7.01 1.70 -5.00
C THR A 154 7.92 0.60 -4.44
N THR A 155 7.37 -0.30 -3.63
CA THR A 155 8.12 -1.44 -3.08
C THR A 155 8.65 -2.36 -4.18
N ALA A 156 7.80 -2.69 -5.17
CA ALA A 156 8.22 -3.51 -6.32
C ALA A 156 9.33 -2.82 -7.13
N LYS A 157 9.22 -1.51 -7.39
CA LYS A 157 10.28 -0.74 -8.06
C LYS A 157 11.58 -0.74 -7.26
N LEU A 158 11.52 -0.51 -5.95
CA LEU A 158 12.70 -0.54 -5.08
C LEU A 158 13.38 -1.92 -5.06
N GLN A 159 12.61 -3.01 -5.03
CA GLN A 159 13.15 -4.36 -5.15
C GLN A 159 13.86 -4.59 -6.48
N MET A 160 13.26 -4.15 -7.60
CA MET A 160 13.91 -4.22 -8.91
C MET A 160 15.21 -3.42 -8.96
N MET A 161 15.23 -2.21 -8.38
CA MET A 161 16.43 -1.38 -8.29
C MET A 161 17.54 -2.05 -7.45
N LYS A 162 17.19 -2.68 -6.32
CA LYS A 162 18.14 -3.46 -5.51
C LYS A 162 18.75 -4.65 -6.26
N GLN A 163 18.03 -5.19 -7.25
CA GLN A 163 18.50 -6.24 -8.14
C GLN A 163 19.33 -5.70 -9.33
N GLY A 164 19.64 -4.40 -9.36
CA GLY A 164 20.37 -3.75 -10.46
C GLY A 164 19.56 -3.64 -11.76
N LYS A 165 18.23 -3.68 -11.67
CA LYS A 165 17.33 -3.50 -12.81
C LYS A 165 16.97 -2.03 -12.98
N TYR A 166 16.95 -1.56 -14.22
CA TYR A 166 16.47 -0.23 -14.54
C TYR A 166 14.93 -0.21 -14.54
N VAL A 167 14.32 0.74 -13.82
CA VAL A 167 12.87 0.83 -13.63
C VAL A 167 12.24 2.08 -14.27
N GLY A 168 13.04 2.92 -14.93
CA GLY A 168 12.54 4.09 -15.66
C GLY A 168 11.81 3.68 -16.93
N SER A 169 10.84 4.50 -17.36
CA SER A 169 10.10 4.32 -18.61
C SER A 169 10.87 4.83 -19.84
N ILE A 170 11.81 5.73 -19.64
CA ILE A 170 12.61 6.36 -20.71
C ILE A 170 14.08 6.15 -20.36
N ALA A 171 14.90 5.73 -21.32
CA ALA A 171 16.33 5.63 -21.13
C ALA A 171 16.94 7.04 -21.00
N PRO A 172 17.85 7.27 -20.04
CA PRO A 172 18.57 8.55 -19.93
C PRO A 172 19.42 8.80 -21.19
N TYR A 173 19.63 10.06 -21.54
CA TYR A 173 20.51 10.45 -22.64
C TYR A 173 21.90 9.82 -22.48
N GLY A 174 22.45 9.26 -23.55
CA GLY A 174 23.69 8.45 -23.52
C GLY A 174 23.44 6.96 -23.34
N TYR A 175 22.21 6.57 -23.10
CA TYR A 175 21.81 5.16 -22.96
C TYR A 175 20.58 4.84 -23.81
N GLN A 176 20.46 3.58 -24.17
CA GLN A 176 19.28 2.98 -24.80
C GLN A 176 18.85 1.73 -24.03
N PHE A 177 17.63 1.28 -24.22
CA PHE A 177 17.22 0.00 -23.67
C PHE A 177 18.01 -1.14 -24.33
N HIS A 178 18.45 -2.09 -23.49
CA HIS A 178 19.16 -3.26 -24.02
C HIS A 178 18.23 -4.08 -24.92
N PRO A 179 18.64 -4.46 -26.15
CA PRO A 179 17.75 -5.06 -27.13
C PRO A 179 17.16 -6.42 -26.71
N THR A 180 17.89 -7.18 -25.88
CA THR A 180 17.48 -8.54 -25.48
C THR A 180 17.26 -8.68 -23.97
N LEU A 181 17.89 -7.86 -23.13
CA LEU A 181 17.80 -7.97 -21.68
C LEU A 181 16.79 -6.97 -21.12
N ARG A 182 15.67 -7.49 -20.65
CA ARG A 182 14.61 -6.66 -20.04
C ARG A 182 15.13 -5.91 -18.80
N ASN A 183 14.76 -4.64 -18.69
CA ASN A 183 15.13 -3.77 -17.57
C ASN A 183 16.64 -3.54 -17.40
N LYS A 184 17.39 -3.58 -18.50
CA LYS A 184 18.79 -3.16 -18.56
C LYS A 184 18.99 -2.07 -19.61
N LEU A 185 19.97 -1.20 -19.34
CA LEU A 185 20.42 -0.19 -20.27
C LEU A 185 21.69 -0.66 -20.99
N ALA A 186 21.81 -0.26 -22.23
CA ALA A 186 23.02 -0.35 -23.03
C ALA A 186 23.51 1.08 -23.32
N ILE A 187 24.82 1.26 -23.50
CA ILE A 187 25.37 2.54 -23.91
C ILE A 187 24.95 2.80 -25.37
N ASP A 188 24.44 4.00 -25.63
CA ASP A 188 24.24 4.49 -26.99
C ASP A 188 25.51 5.22 -27.44
N PRO A 189 26.28 4.69 -28.42
CA PRO A 189 27.60 5.20 -28.78
C PRO A 189 27.59 6.68 -29.21
N GLU A 190 26.55 7.11 -29.92
CA GLU A 190 26.44 8.47 -30.43
C GLU A 190 26.21 9.47 -29.30
N SER A 191 25.16 9.28 -28.53
CA SER A 191 24.82 10.21 -27.43
C SER A 191 25.75 10.09 -26.22
N ALA A 192 26.37 8.94 -25.99
CA ALA A 192 27.35 8.75 -24.91
C ALA A 192 28.61 9.60 -25.10
N SER A 193 29.02 9.85 -26.34
CA SER A 193 30.17 10.74 -26.64
C SER A 193 29.93 12.17 -26.14
N VAL A 194 28.71 12.66 -26.36
CA VAL A 194 28.28 13.99 -25.89
C VAL A 194 28.21 14.04 -24.36
N VAL A 195 27.67 12.99 -23.74
CA VAL A 195 27.62 12.89 -22.27
C VAL A 195 29.00 12.95 -21.65
N ARG A 196 29.98 12.19 -22.17
CA ARG A 196 31.39 12.24 -21.70
C ARG A 196 31.97 13.64 -21.82
N ARG A 197 31.78 14.30 -22.97
CA ARG A 197 32.21 15.68 -23.17
C ARG A 197 31.61 16.67 -22.16
N ILE A 198 30.31 16.50 -21.83
CA ILE A 198 29.66 17.31 -20.77
C ILE A 198 30.40 17.16 -19.43
N PHE A 199 30.72 15.92 -19.06
CA PHE A 199 31.45 15.65 -17.82
C PHE A 199 32.87 16.21 -17.86
N ASP A 200 33.60 16.11 -18.97
CA ASP A 200 34.94 16.66 -19.12
C ASP A 200 34.95 18.18 -18.98
N LEU A 201 34.00 18.88 -19.59
CA LEU A 201 33.80 20.32 -19.44
C LEU A 201 33.45 20.73 -18.00
N ALA A 202 32.61 19.93 -17.33
CA ALA A 202 32.25 20.17 -15.93
C ALA A 202 33.47 19.99 -15.00
N LEU A 203 34.25 18.95 -15.21
CA LEU A 203 35.52 18.72 -14.50
C LEU A 203 36.56 19.83 -14.76
N ALA A 204 36.53 20.44 -15.94
CA ALA A 204 37.34 21.61 -16.28
C ALA A 204 36.81 22.93 -15.65
N GLY A 205 35.78 22.83 -14.77
CA GLY A 205 35.22 23.98 -14.03
C GLY A 205 34.23 24.83 -14.81
N LYS A 206 33.75 24.39 -15.96
CA LYS A 206 32.73 25.11 -16.73
C LYS A 206 31.36 25.02 -16.05
N LYS A 207 30.66 26.15 -16.01
CA LYS A 207 29.28 26.19 -15.47
C LYS A 207 28.29 25.63 -16.51
N THR A 208 27.11 25.12 -16.06
CA THR A 208 26.10 24.50 -16.89
C THR A 208 25.72 25.33 -18.14
N ARG A 209 25.59 26.66 -17.98
CA ARG A 209 25.29 27.56 -19.09
C ARG A 209 26.42 27.60 -20.14
N GLN A 210 27.66 27.63 -19.71
CA GLN A 210 28.82 27.61 -20.60
C GLN A 210 28.95 26.28 -21.36
N ILE A 211 28.63 25.18 -20.68
CA ILE A 211 28.61 23.86 -21.31
C ILE A 211 27.52 23.82 -22.40
N ALA A 212 26.33 24.32 -22.11
CA ALA A 212 25.23 24.38 -23.07
C ALA A 212 25.59 25.25 -24.30
N GLU A 213 26.22 26.42 -24.08
CA GLU A 213 26.69 27.30 -25.16
C GLU A 213 27.76 26.61 -26.06
N ILE A 214 28.71 25.90 -25.46
CA ILE A 214 29.71 25.13 -26.20
C ILE A 214 29.08 24.04 -27.03
N LEU A 215 28.16 23.26 -26.44
CA LEU A 215 27.48 22.15 -27.14
C LEU A 215 26.58 22.63 -28.29
N ASN A 216 25.94 23.78 -28.12
CA ASN A 216 25.15 24.42 -29.19
C ASN A 216 26.00 24.89 -30.36
N ILE A 217 27.18 25.49 -30.09
CA ILE A 217 28.12 25.90 -31.12
C ILE A 217 28.66 24.70 -31.92
N ASP A 218 28.88 23.58 -31.23
CA ASP A 218 29.33 22.33 -31.83
C ASP A 218 28.25 21.53 -32.56
N GLY A 219 27.03 22.04 -32.59
CA GLY A 219 25.88 21.36 -33.26
C GLY A 219 25.36 20.14 -32.51
N CYS A 220 25.77 19.94 -31.26
CA CYS A 220 25.24 18.89 -30.40
C CYS A 220 23.86 19.30 -29.88
N LEU A 221 22.81 19.09 -30.66
CA LEU A 221 21.43 19.36 -30.26
C LEU A 221 20.98 18.37 -29.19
N LEU A 222 20.99 18.81 -27.93
CA LEU A 222 20.42 18.06 -26.80
C LEU A 222 18.90 18.11 -26.77
N TYR A 223 18.30 19.02 -27.53
CA TYR A 223 16.85 19.27 -27.64
C TYR A 223 16.49 19.63 -29.06
N THR A 224 15.91 18.70 -29.78
CA THR A 224 15.05 19.05 -30.93
C THR A 224 13.63 19.12 -30.39
N SER A 225 13.23 20.27 -29.88
CA SER A 225 11.83 20.55 -29.69
C SER A 225 11.28 21.06 -31.02
N ASP A 226 10.95 20.15 -31.90
CA ASP A 226 9.95 20.41 -32.93
C ASP A 226 8.66 19.75 -32.46
N ALA A 227 7.83 20.53 -31.82
CA ALA A 227 6.40 20.32 -31.66
C ALA A 227 5.71 21.67 -31.86
#